data_243e60b32fbb4c8ede2ce6fe7e5649c2
#
_entry.id   243e60b32fbb4c8ede2ce6fe7e5649c2
#
_cell.length_a   1.000
_cell.length_b   1.000
_cell.length_c   1.000
_cell.angle_alpha   90.00
_cell.angle_beta   90.00
_cell.angle_gamma   90.00
#
_symmetry.space_group_name_H-M   'P 1'
#
loop_
_entity.id
_entity.type
_entity.pdbx_description
1 polymer ?
#
loop_
_entity_poly.entity_id
_entity_poly.type
_entity_poly.pdbx_seq_one_letter_code
_entity_poly.pdbx_strand_id
1 'polypeptide(L)'
;KGAGDKFETELVNSKKDFFELSQDKDKILIKGNSWVNIASGLNWYLKYYAGIQLTWNNMKAKIPAKLPKIAKVERHETDLKLRYDFNYCTFSYSMAFWDWQRWQTEIDWMALHGVNLPLAIVGEEVVWRNMLLKLGYNKEEIGKFIAGPAFLAWWEMNNLEGWGGPLPDSWYNAQEALQKKILKRMNEYGMQPVLPGFCGMMPHDAKAKLGLNVTDGGTWNGYTRPANLSPTDKHFDRIADLYY
;
A
#
# COMPACT_ATOMS: atom_id res chain seq x y z
N LYS A 1 30.95 9.23 -2.46
CA LYS A 1 30.52 8.78 -3.79
C LYS A 1 29.86 7.44 -3.63
N GLY A 2 28.56 7.34 -4.00
CA GLY A 2 27.74 6.16 -3.72
C GLY A 2 27.97 5.02 -4.72
N ALA A 3 27.52 3.81 -4.37
CA ALA A 3 27.55 2.65 -5.26
C ALA A 3 26.73 2.87 -6.54
N GLY A 4 25.81 3.82 -6.55
CA GLY A 4 24.99 4.19 -7.70
C GLY A 4 25.80 4.60 -8.94
N ASP A 5 26.97 5.20 -8.76
CA ASP A 5 27.84 5.60 -9.89
C ASP A 5 28.31 4.42 -10.77
N LYS A 6 28.12 3.17 -10.28
CA LYS A 6 28.50 1.95 -10.98
C LYS A 6 27.39 1.38 -11.87
N PHE A 7 26.19 1.95 -11.79
CA PHE A 7 25.04 1.52 -12.55
C PHE A 7 24.54 2.63 -13.47
N GLU A 8 24.08 2.24 -14.62
CA GLU A 8 23.32 3.09 -15.53
C GLU A 8 21.93 2.47 -15.75
N THR A 9 20.94 3.32 -15.97
CA THR A 9 19.56 2.88 -16.17
C THR A 9 18.96 3.50 -17.41
N GLU A 10 18.15 2.73 -18.14
CA GLU A 10 17.48 3.20 -19.35
C GLU A 10 16.03 2.71 -19.38
N LEU A 11 15.09 3.65 -19.54
CA LEU A 11 13.68 3.31 -19.76
C LEU A 11 13.44 3.05 -21.26
N VAL A 12 12.90 1.90 -21.59
CA VAL A 12 12.65 1.46 -22.96
C VAL A 12 11.22 0.99 -23.12
N ASN A 13 10.47 1.54 -24.06
CA ASN A 13 9.09 1.11 -24.32
C ASN A 13 9.02 -0.36 -24.73
N SER A 14 8.13 -1.11 -24.10
CA SER A 14 7.86 -2.52 -24.41
C SER A 14 6.41 -2.86 -24.09
N LYS A 15 5.85 -3.81 -24.87
CA LYS A 15 4.52 -4.37 -24.61
C LYS A 15 4.49 -5.32 -23.42
N LYS A 16 5.62 -6.01 -23.18
CA LYS A 16 5.83 -6.91 -22.04
C LYS A 16 6.67 -6.22 -20.99
N ASP A 17 6.39 -6.51 -19.75
CA ASP A 17 7.25 -6.12 -18.65
C ASP A 17 8.57 -6.87 -18.74
N PHE A 18 9.68 -6.14 -18.65
CA PHE A 18 11.01 -6.72 -18.73
C PHE A 18 12.05 -5.90 -17.97
N PHE A 19 13.14 -6.57 -17.65
CA PHE A 19 14.44 -5.92 -17.44
C PHE A 19 15.51 -6.61 -18.27
N GLU A 20 16.58 -5.87 -18.60
CA GLU A 20 17.72 -6.34 -19.35
C GLU A 20 18.99 -5.84 -18.70
N LEU A 21 19.95 -6.75 -18.52
CA LEU A 21 21.25 -6.47 -17.92
C LEU A 21 22.33 -6.59 -18.98
N SER A 22 23.22 -5.60 -19.01
CA SER A 22 24.37 -5.60 -19.91
C SER A 22 25.55 -4.86 -19.29
N GLN A 23 26.73 -5.03 -19.89
CA GLN A 23 27.94 -4.32 -19.51
C GLN A 23 28.14 -3.13 -20.44
N ASP A 24 28.26 -1.94 -19.88
CA ASP A 24 28.73 -0.77 -20.61
C ASP A 24 30.00 -0.24 -19.97
N LYS A 25 31.15 -0.49 -20.62
CA LYS A 25 32.50 -0.18 -20.09
C LYS A 25 32.70 -0.78 -18.70
N ASP A 26 32.82 0.06 -17.68
CA ASP A 26 33.00 -0.36 -16.28
C ASP A 26 31.71 -0.32 -15.45
N LYS A 27 30.57 -0.03 -16.10
CA LYS A 27 29.26 0.08 -15.45
C LYS A 27 28.33 -1.05 -15.86
N ILE A 28 27.38 -1.33 -15.00
CA ILE A 28 26.26 -2.22 -15.29
C ILE A 28 25.13 -1.37 -15.83
N LEU A 29 24.68 -1.65 -17.06
CA LEU A 29 23.52 -1.03 -17.66
C LEU A 29 22.29 -1.90 -17.41
N ILE A 30 21.25 -1.30 -16.82
CA ILE A 30 19.96 -1.94 -16.52
C ILE A 30 18.89 -1.23 -17.33
N LYS A 31 18.27 -1.93 -18.28
CA LYS A 31 17.12 -1.45 -19.04
C LYS A 31 15.83 -2.07 -18.52
N GLY A 32 14.73 -1.34 -18.62
CA GLY A 32 13.39 -1.83 -18.28
C GLY A 32 12.32 -0.89 -18.83
N ASN A 33 11.07 -1.35 -18.85
CA ASN A 33 9.95 -0.52 -19.31
C ASN A 33 9.22 0.20 -18.16
N SER A 34 9.69 0.03 -16.92
CA SER A 34 9.27 0.78 -15.73
C SER A 34 10.39 0.84 -14.70
N TRP A 35 10.30 1.77 -13.75
CA TRP A 35 11.25 1.86 -12.64
C TRP A 35 11.21 0.64 -11.74
N VAL A 36 10.05 0.01 -11.56
CA VAL A 36 9.91 -1.27 -10.85
C VAL A 36 10.72 -2.36 -11.54
N ASN A 37 10.65 -2.45 -12.87
CA ASN A 37 11.38 -3.47 -13.61
C ASN A 37 12.89 -3.21 -13.61
N ILE A 38 13.31 -1.94 -13.67
CA ILE A 38 14.73 -1.56 -13.49
C ILE A 38 15.22 -1.94 -12.09
N ALA A 39 14.43 -1.66 -11.03
CA ALA A 39 14.76 -2.06 -9.67
C ALA A 39 14.85 -3.60 -9.53
N SER A 40 13.96 -4.35 -10.17
CA SER A 40 14.02 -5.81 -10.22
C SER A 40 15.30 -6.30 -10.91
N GLY A 41 15.71 -5.66 -12.00
CA GLY A 41 16.97 -5.94 -12.67
C GLY A 41 18.19 -5.67 -11.76
N LEU A 42 18.16 -4.59 -10.99
CA LEU A 42 19.19 -4.31 -9.99
C LEU A 42 19.26 -5.42 -8.94
N ASN A 43 18.11 -5.82 -8.37
CA ASN A 43 18.06 -6.91 -7.37
C ASN A 43 18.55 -8.23 -7.97
N TRP A 44 18.17 -8.53 -9.21
CA TRP A 44 18.65 -9.70 -9.95
C TRP A 44 20.18 -9.70 -10.08
N TYR A 45 20.76 -8.60 -10.52
CA TYR A 45 22.21 -8.44 -10.61
C TYR A 45 22.90 -8.61 -9.25
N LEU A 46 22.39 -7.95 -8.21
CA LEU A 46 22.95 -8.05 -6.86
C LEU A 46 22.94 -9.49 -6.36
N LYS A 47 21.85 -10.22 -6.59
CA LYS A 47 21.66 -11.60 -6.14
C LYS A 47 22.53 -12.59 -6.91
N TYR A 48 22.45 -12.58 -8.23
CA TYR A 48 23.01 -13.65 -9.05
C TYR A 48 24.44 -13.39 -9.54
N TYR A 49 24.85 -12.14 -9.59
CA TYR A 49 26.24 -11.77 -9.97
C TYR A 49 27.07 -11.38 -8.76
N ALA A 50 26.56 -10.51 -7.91
CA ALA A 50 27.32 -9.98 -6.77
C ALA A 50 27.18 -10.82 -5.48
N GLY A 51 26.33 -11.85 -5.44
CA GLY A 51 26.11 -12.69 -4.27
C GLY A 51 25.46 -11.96 -3.09
N ILE A 52 24.74 -10.88 -3.35
CA ILE A 52 24.09 -10.03 -2.34
C ILE A 52 22.59 -10.33 -2.31
N GLN A 53 22.12 -10.87 -1.20
CA GLN A 53 20.70 -11.12 -0.97
C GLN A 53 20.09 -9.96 -0.18
N LEU A 54 19.19 -9.22 -0.80
CA LEU A 54 18.32 -8.26 -0.11
C LEU A 54 17.07 -8.98 0.39
N THR A 55 16.81 -8.87 1.68
CA THR A 55 15.65 -9.48 2.32
C THR A 55 14.85 -8.43 3.07
N TRP A 56 13.62 -8.75 3.41
CA TRP A 56 12.74 -7.86 4.17
C TRP A 56 13.36 -7.36 5.49
N ASN A 57 14.19 -8.19 6.13
CA ASN A 57 14.88 -7.85 7.36
C ASN A 57 16.27 -7.24 7.15
N ASN A 58 16.80 -7.27 5.92
CA ASN A 58 18.13 -6.76 5.61
C ASN A 58 18.18 -6.14 4.22
N MET A 59 17.95 -4.85 4.16
CA MET A 59 18.05 -4.03 2.96
C MET A 59 19.43 -3.34 2.81
N LYS A 60 20.36 -3.59 3.75
CA LYS A 60 21.70 -3.01 3.71
C LYS A 60 22.64 -3.94 2.96
N ALA A 61 23.05 -3.53 1.77
CA ALA A 61 24.03 -4.26 0.97
C ALA A 61 25.38 -3.55 1.01
N LYS A 62 26.45 -4.30 1.22
CA LYS A 62 27.82 -3.84 1.01
C LYS A 62 28.21 -4.14 -0.43
N ILE A 63 28.07 -3.15 -1.30
CA ILE A 63 28.44 -3.28 -2.72
C ILE A 63 29.96 -3.43 -2.85
N PRO A 64 30.47 -4.47 -3.54
CA PRO A 64 31.91 -4.69 -3.71
C PRO A 64 32.56 -3.55 -4.50
N ALA A 65 33.85 -3.29 -4.22
CA ALA A 65 34.59 -2.25 -4.90
C ALA A 65 34.63 -2.50 -6.43
N LYS A 66 34.83 -3.75 -6.84
CA LYS A 66 34.75 -4.19 -8.23
C LYS A 66 33.50 -5.02 -8.43
N LEU A 67 32.63 -4.61 -9.34
CA LEU A 67 31.44 -5.33 -9.70
C LEU A 67 31.78 -6.53 -10.60
N PRO A 68 31.14 -7.70 -10.41
CA PRO A 68 31.20 -8.80 -11.36
C PRO A 68 30.71 -8.38 -12.74
N LYS A 69 31.40 -8.85 -13.79
CA LYS A 69 31.08 -8.51 -15.18
C LYS A 69 29.89 -9.34 -15.70
N ILE A 70 29.12 -8.71 -16.57
CA ILE A 70 28.09 -9.38 -17.37
C ILE A 70 28.71 -9.78 -18.71
N ALA A 71 28.88 -11.07 -18.93
CA ALA A 71 29.53 -11.59 -20.14
C ALA A 71 28.64 -11.55 -21.39
N LYS A 72 27.32 -11.66 -21.20
CA LYS A 72 26.32 -11.64 -22.28
C LYS A 72 25.12 -10.82 -21.80
N VAL A 73 24.45 -10.14 -22.73
CA VAL A 73 23.17 -9.49 -22.44
C VAL A 73 22.20 -10.54 -21.90
N GLU A 74 21.58 -10.24 -20.78
CA GLU A 74 20.60 -11.08 -20.10
C GLU A 74 19.28 -10.33 -19.98
N ARG A 75 18.22 -10.89 -20.58
CA ARG A 75 16.89 -10.29 -20.60
C ARG A 75 15.87 -11.22 -19.97
N HIS A 76 15.07 -10.67 -19.07
CA HIS A 76 13.96 -11.34 -18.40
C HIS A 76 12.67 -10.62 -18.70
N GLU A 77 11.65 -11.37 -19.06
CA GLU A 77 10.32 -10.88 -19.38
C GLU A 77 9.26 -11.59 -18.55
N THR A 78 8.14 -10.91 -18.33
CA THR A 78 6.96 -11.52 -17.71
C THR A 78 5.69 -11.06 -18.42
N ASP A 79 4.72 -11.96 -18.51
CA ASP A 79 3.36 -11.68 -18.96
C ASP A 79 2.43 -11.26 -17.80
N LEU A 80 2.91 -11.35 -16.55
CA LEU A 80 2.19 -10.93 -15.36
C LEU A 80 2.21 -9.40 -15.25
N LYS A 81 1.17 -8.74 -15.76
CA LYS A 81 1.05 -7.30 -15.75
C LYS A 81 0.83 -6.72 -14.35
N LEU A 82 0.12 -7.44 -13.49
CA LEU A 82 -0.23 -7.02 -12.14
C LEU A 82 0.45 -7.94 -11.14
N ARG A 83 1.28 -7.38 -10.29
CA ARG A 83 2.03 -8.08 -9.24
C ARG A 83 1.70 -7.42 -7.92
N TYR A 84 0.69 -8.01 -7.28
CA TYR A 84 0.06 -7.49 -6.07
C TYR A 84 0.82 -7.88 -4.81
N ASP A 85 0.84 -7.00 -3.82
CA ASP A 85 1.35 -7.28 -2.48
C ASP A 85 0.46 -6.70 -1.39
N PHE A 86 0.58 -7.29 -0.21
CA PHE A 86 -0.17 -7.08 1.01
C PHE A 86 -1.59 -7.64 1.01
N ASN A 87 -2.09 -7.83 2.21
CA ASN A 87 -3.49 -8.02 2.53
C ASN A 87 -3.86 -7.11 3.71
N TYR A 88 -5.16 -6.96 3.98
CA TYR A 88 -5.63 -6.09 5.07
C TYR A 88 -5.02 -6.43 6.42
N CYS A 89 -4.93 -7.71 6.77
CA CYS A 89 -4.47 -8.15 8.09
C CYS A 89 -3.05 -7.69 8.40
N THR A 90 -2.14 -7.66 7.41
CA THR A 90 -0.74 -7.26 7.61
C THR A 90 -0.62 -5.84 8.16
N PHE A 91 -1.54 -4.94 7.80
CA PHE A 91 -1.55 -3.56 8.29
C PHE A 91 -1.76 -3.47 9.80
N SER A 92 -2.54 -4.35 10.40
CA SER A 92 -2.74 -4.37 11.86
C SER A 92 -1.81 -5.31 12.60
N TYR A 93 -1.28 -6.37 11.96
CA TYR A 93 -0.30 -7.25 12.59
C TYR A 93 1.11 -6.67 12.63
N SER A 94 1.63 -6.25 11.47
CA SER A 94 3.03 -5.83 11.33
C SER A 94 3.21 -4.33 11.18
N MET A 95 2.23 -3.64 10.59
CA MET A 95 2.42 -2.30 10.04
C MET A 95 1.70 -1.19 10.81
N ALA A 96 0.92 -1.52 11.85
CA ALA A 96 0.02 -0.58 12.56
C ALA A 96 0.73 0.70 13.04
N PHE A 97 2.01 0.61 13.37
CA PHE A 97 2.80 1.73 13.90
C PHE A 97 4.06 2.02 13.07
N TRP A 98 4.09 1.62 11.81
CA TRP A 98 5.23 1.93 10.94
C TRP A 98 5.30 3.43 10.67
N ASP A 99 6.49 3.98 10.85
CA ASP A 99 6.81 5.34 10.45
C ASP A 99 7.19 5.44 8.97
N TRP A 100 7.44 6.66 8.51
CA TRP A 100 7.86 6.90 7.13
C TRP A 100 9.13 6.14 6.74
N GLN A 101 10.12 6.04 7.63
CA GLN A 101 11.38 5.38 7.30
C GLN A 101 11.17 3.88 7.05
N ARG A 102 10.31 3.23 7.86
CA ARG A 102 9.99 1.82 7.65
C ARG A 102 9.16 1.62 6.38
N TRP A 103 8.18 2.48 6.12
CA TRP A 103 7.40 2.44 4.88
C TRP A 103 8.25 2.66 3.64
N GLN A 104 9.18 3.62 3.66
CA GLN A 104 10.11 3.84 2.55
C GLN A 104 10.92 2.58 2.25
N THR A 105 11.44 1.93 3.30
CA THR A 105 12.19 0.67 3.15
C THR A 105 11.34 -0.42 2.52
N GLU A 106 10.07 -0.52 2.91
CA GLU A 106 9.13 -1.51 2.37
C GLU A 106 8.82 -1.26 0.89
N ILE A 107 8.53 -0.01 0.53
CA ILE A 107 8.26 0.35 -0.86
C ILE A 107 9.49 0.09 -1.75
N ASP A 108 10.68 0.41 -1.27
CA ASP A 108 11.93 0.13 -1.98
C ASP A 108 12.15 -1.39 -2.14
N TRP A 109 11.82 -2.17 -1.10
CA TRP A 109 11.86 -3.64 -1.18
C TRP A 109 10.87 -4.19 -2.20
N MET A 110 9.62 -3.70 -2.20
CA MET A 110 8.61 -4.07 -3.18
C MET A 110 9.09 -3.79 -4.61
N ALA A 111 9.66 -2.62 -4.88
CA ALA A 111 10.19 -2.27 -6.19
C ALA A 111 11.30 -3.24 -6.64
N LEU A 112 12.23 -3.58 -5.74
CA LEU A 112 13.31 -4.53 -5.99
C LEU A 112 12.80 -5.96 -6.27
N HIS A 113 11.61 -6.30 -5.78
CA HIS A 113 10.98 -7.61 -5.97
C HIS A 113 9.88 -7.63 -7.04
N GLY A 114 9.74 -6.55 -7.79
CA GLY A 114 8.87 -6.47 -8.95
C GLY A 114 7.39 -6.21 -8.64
N VAL A 115 7.05 -5.88 -7.41
CA VAL A 115 5.68 -5.48 -7.05
C VAL A 115 5.34 -4.14 -7.69
N ASN A 116 4.22 -4.09 -8.41
CA ASN A 116 3.74 -2.87 -9.05
C ASN A 116 2.31 -2.49 -8.67
N LEU A 117 1.64 -3.29 -7.82
CA LEU A 117 0.25 -3.13 -7.43
C LEU A 117 0.08 -3.36 -5.91
N PRO A 118 0.67 -2.51 -5.04
CA PRO A 118 0.56 -2.68 -3.60
C PRO A 118 -0.78 -2.18 -3.05
N LEU A 119 -1.35 -2.88 -2.04
CA LEU A 119 -2.44 -2.35 -1.24
C LEU A 119 -1.93 -1.17 -0.41
N ALA A 120 -2.65 -0.05 -0.37
CA ALA A 120 -2.21 1.21 0.24
C ALA A 120 -3.29 1.85 1.12
N ILE A 121 -3.70 1.14 2.19
CA ILE A 121 -4.83 1.52 3.06
C ILE A 121 -4.46 2.39 4.27
N VAL A 122 -3.20 2.82 4.40
CA VAL A 122 -2.79 3.73 5.49
C VAL A 122 -3.60 5.02 5.41
N GLY A 123 -4.19 5.45 6.52
CA GLY A 123 -4.99 6.66 6.57
C GLY A 123 -6.41 6.55 6.00
N GLU A 124 -6.87 5.35 5.70
CA GLU A 124 -8.24 5.09 5.25
C GLU A 124 -9.28 5.57 6.27
N GLU A 125 -8.98 5.42 7.55
CA GLU A 125 -9.80 5.93 8.65
C GLU A 125 -9.99 7.45 8.62
N VAL A 126 -9.10 8.20 7.96
CA VAL A 126 -9.26 9.65 7.76
C VAL A 126 -10.38 9.95 6.78
N VAL A 127 -10.45 9.17 5.69
CA VAL A 127 -11.52 9.28 4.68
C VAL A 127 -12.86 9.00 5.33
N TRP A 128 -12.96 7.91 6.08
CA TRP A 128 -14.16 7.54 6.84
C TRP A 128 -14.57 8.61 7.84
N ARG A 129 -13.63 9.11 8.65
CA ARG A 129 -13.92 10.20 9.59
C ARG A 129 -14.50 11.41 8.87
N ASN A 130 -13.88 11.83 7.77
CA ASN A 130 -14.32 13.01 7.02
C ASN A 130 -15.70 12.82 6.42
N MET A 131 -16.00 11.65 5.86
CA MET A 131 -17.33 11.29 5.37
C MET A 131 -18.37 11.34 6.50
N LEU A 132 -18.08 10.70 7.64
CA LEU A 132 -19.01 10.64 8.78
C LEU A 132 -19.29 12.04 9.37
N LEU A 133 -18.28 12.91 9.45
CA LEU A 133 -18.47 14.32 9.84
C LEU A 133 -19.44 15.04 8.88
N LYS A 134 -19.29 14.85 7.57
CA LYS A 134 -20.21 15.41 6.56
C LYS A 134 -21.63 14.84 6.67
N LEU A 135 -21.77 13.62 7.17
CA LEU A 135 -23.05 12.98 7.45
C LEU A 135 -23.67 13.42 8.80
N GLY A 136 -22.99 14.27 9.59
CA GLY A 136 -23.47 14.79 10.84
C GLY A 136 -23.14 13.95 12.08
N TYR A 137 -22.21 13.01 11.98
CA TYR A 137 -21.65 12.33 13.14
C TYR A 137 -20.70 13.25 13.88
N ASN A 138 -20.71 13.23 15.21
CA ASN A 138 -19.72 13.93 16.02
C ASN A 138 -18.50 13.03 16.33
N LYS A 139 -17.47 13.61 16.96
CA LYS A 139 -16.23 12.89 17.26
C LYS A 139 -16.41 11.69 18.19
N GLU A 140 -17.32 11.79 19.16
CA GLU A 140 -17.60 10.69 20.10
C GLU A 140 -18.24 9.50 19.37
N GLU A 141 -19.22 9.77 18.52
CA GLU A 141 -19.90 8.77 17.71
C GLU A 141 -18.94 8.09 16.75
N ILE A 142 -18.08 8.88 16.07
CA ILE A 142 -17.03 8.36 15.17
C ILE A 142 -16.06 7.47 15.94
N GLY A 143 -15.66 7.86 17.16
CA GLY A 143 -14.78 7.07 18.01
C GLY A 143 -15.37 5.75 18.49
N LYS A 144 -16.69 5.61 18.49
CA LYS A 144 -17.40 4.35 18.76
C LYS A 144 -17.49 3.43 17.53
N PHE A 145 -17.25 3.97 16.36
CA PHE A 145 -17.31 3.24 15.10
C PHE A 145 -15.95 2.83 14.57
N ILE A 146 -15.00 3.79 14.45
CA ILE A 146 -13.66 3.51 13.92
C ILE A 146 -12.81 2.82 14.98
N ALA A 147 -12.20 1.70 14.62
CA ALA A 147 -11.36 0.93 15.52
C ALA A 147 -9.99 1.59 15.77
N GLY A 148 -9.31 1.15 16.82
CA GLY A 148 -7.94 1.55 17.12
C GLY A 148 -6.91 0.93 16.17
N PRO A 149 -5.62 1.39 16.20
CA PRO A 149 -4.62 1.10 15.17
C PRO A 149 -4.38 -0.39 14.94
N ALA A 150 -4.35 -1.18 16.02
CA ALA A 150 -4.13 -2.63 15.91
C ALA A 150 -5.36 -3.41 15.42
N PHE A 151 -6.51 -2.75 15.21
CA PHE A 151 -7.76 -3.36 14.81
C PHE A 151 -8.37 -2.74 13.55
N LEU A 152 -7.74 -1.73 12.97
CA LEU A 152 -8.22 -1.04 11.76
C LEU A 152 -8.47 -2.02 10.61
N ALA A 153 -7.57 -2.95 10.35
CA ALA A 153 -7.73 -3.91 9.27
C ALA A 153 -9.00 -4.77 9.40
N TRP A 154 -9.36 -5.18 10.61
CA TRP A 154 -10.60 -5.93 10.83
C TRP A 154 -11.83 -5.06 10.73
N TRP A 155 -11.74 -3.81 11.17
CA TRP A 155 -12.79 -2.82 10.97
C TRP A 155 -13.01 -2.55 9.48
N GLU A 156 -11.96 -2.30 8.70
CA GLU A 156 -12.03 -2.09 7.25
C GLU A 156 -12.58 -3.31 6.49
N MET A 157 -12.34 -4.52 7.01
CA MET A 157 -12.96 -5.76 6.51
C MET A 157 -14.41 -5.98 7.00
N ASN A 158 -15.02 -4.99 7.66
CA ASN A 158 -16.38 -5.07 8.17
C ASN A 158 -16.60 -6.16 9.25
N ASN A 159 -15.58 -6.45 10.06
CA ASN A 159 -15.64 -7.52 11.07
C ASN A 159 -15.97 -7.03 12.49
N LEU A 160 -15.62 -5.79 12.81
CA LEU A 160 -15.87 -5.21 14.13
C LEU A 160 -15.95 -3.68 14.03
N GLU A 161 -16.56 -3.03 15.02
CA GLU A 161 -16.54 -1.58 15.16
C GLU A 161 -16.01 -1.16 16.54
N GLY A 162 -15.36 0.03 16.60
CA GLY A 162 -14.97 0.74 17.81
C GLY A 162 -13.90 0.11 18.70
N TRP A 163 -13.46 -1.10 18.43
CA TRP A 163 -12.52 -1.79 19.31
C TRP A 163 -11.14 -1.12 19.32
N GLY A 164 -10.60 -0.87 20.53
CA GLY A 164 -9.28 -0.26 20.69
C GLY A 164 -9.21 1.23 20.37
N GLY A 165 -10.34 1.87 20.09
CA GLY A 165 -10.46 3.32 19.93
C GLY A 165 -10.76 4.05 21.25
N PRO A 166 -11.10 5.35 21.21
CA PRO A 166 -11.13 6.22 20.04
C PRO A 166 -9.73 6.69 19.58
N LEU A 167 -9.60 7.02 18.30
CA LEU A 167 -8.38 7.61 17.74
C LEU A 167 -8.33 9.12 18.02
N PRO A 168 -7.19 9.67 18.49
CA PRO A 168 -7.05 11.11 18.68
C PRO A 168 -6.87 11.85 17.34
N ASP A 169 -7.18 13.15 17.29
CA ASP A 169 -6.99 13.98 16.10
C ASP A 169 -5.54 13.96 15.57
N SER A 170 -4.57 13.87 16.48
CA SER A 170 -3.15 13.75 16.10
C SER A 170 -2.84 12.49 15.29
N TRP A 171 -3.54 11.38 15.56
CA TRP A 171 -3.41 10.16 14.77
C TRP A 171 -3.87 10.39 13.34
N TYR A 172 -5.11 10.86 13.15
CA TYR A 172 -5.65 11.12 11.82
C TYR A 172 -4.74 12.04 10.98
N ASN A 173 -4.25 13.12 11.59
CA ASN A 173 -3.34 14.06 10.91
C ASN A 173 -2.00 13.38 10.52
N ALA A 174 -1.46 12.55 11.40
CA ALA A 174 -0.22 11.82 11.14
C ALA A 174 -0.38 10.77 10.02
N GLN A 175 -1.50 10.02 10.03
CA GLN A 175 -1.76 9.00 9.00
C GLN A 175 -2.02 9.62 7.63
N GLU A 176 -2.75 10.74 7.55
CA GLU A 176 -2.92 11.48 6.30
C GLU A 176 -1.58 11.94 5.72
N ALA A 177 -0.72 12.54 6.57
CA ALA A 177 0.60 12.99 6.16
C ALA A 177 1.51 11.81 5.73
N LEU A 178 1.40 10.67 6.40
CA LEU A 178 2.14 9.45 6.09
C LEU A 178 1.69 8.88 4.75
N GLN A 179 0.37 8.74 4.52
CA GLN A 179 -0.18 8.21 3.28
C GLN A 179 0.23 9.04 2.06
N LYS A 180 0.23 10.37 2.17
CA LYS A 180 0.72 11.24 1.09
C LYS A 180 2.16 10.94 0.70
N LYS A 181 3.03 10.62 1.66
CA LYS A 181 4.42 10.22 1.40
C LYS A 181 4.50 8.83 0.75
N ILE A 182 3.70 7.87 1.23
CA ILE A 182 3.61 6.52 0.69
C ILE A 182 3.19 6.56 -0.78
N LEU A 183 2.06 7.21 -1.09
CA LEU A 183 1.55 7.33 -2.46
C LEU A 183 2.53 8.07 -3.38
N LYS A 184 3.17 9.12 -2.89
CA LYS A 184 4.21 9.82 -3.66
C LYS A 184 5.36 8.88 -4.01
N ARG A 185 5.88 8.09 -3.04
CA ARG A 185 6.98 7.17 -3.28
C ARG A 185 6.61 6.04 -4.23
N MET A 186 5.41 5.47 -4.06
CA MET A 186 4.89 4.46 -4.99
C MET A 186 4.80 5.01 -6.42
N ASN A 187 4.30 6.23 -6.58
CA ASN A 187 4.21 6.90 -7.89
C ASN A 187 5.59 7.17 -8.52
N GLU A 188 6.62 7.49 -7.74
CA GLU A 188 8.00 7.66 -8.23
C GLU A 188 8.54 6.38 -8.89
N TYR A 189 8.12 5.19 -8.44
CA TYR A 189 8.42 3.91 -9.07
C TYR A 189 7.46 3.54 -10.21
N GLY A 190 6.36 4.28 -10.39
CA GLY A 190 5.29 3.92 -11.33
C GLY A 190 4.43 2.76 -10.86
N MET A 191 4.36 2.51 -9.55
CA MET A 191 3.41 1.56 -8.97
C MET A 191 2.00 2.10 -9.03
N GLN A 192 1.01 1.21 -9.15
CA GLN A 192 -0.41 1.51 -9.02
C GLN A 192 -0.89 1.13 -7.61
N PRO A 193 -1.04 2.07 -6.66
CA PRO A 193 -1.57 1.75 -5.35
C PRO A 193 -3.03 1.31 -5.47
N VAL A 194 -3.38 0.24 -4.76
CA VAL A 194 -4.77 -0.22 -4.62
C VAL A 194 -5.36 0.46 -3.39
N LEU A 195 -6.42 1.19 -3.59
CA LEU A 195 -7.18 1.88 -2.54
C LEU A 195 -8.56 1.26 -2.42
N PRO A 196 -9.12 1.15 -1.20
CA PRO A 196 -10.50 0.73 -1.03
C PRO A 196 -11.48 1.73 -1.62
N GLY A 197 -12.65 1.23 -2.01
CA GLY A 197 -13.79 2.06 -2.35
C GLY A 197 -14.90 1.94 -1.30
N PHE A 198 -15.85 2.86 -1.31
CA PHE A 198 -17.02 2.75 -0.45
C PHE A 198 -17.80 1.46 -0.75
N CYS A 199 -17.93 0.60 0.26
CA CYS A 199 -18.56 -0.71 0.12
C CYS A 199 -19.95 -0.81 0.80
N GLY A 200 -20.45 0.31 1.34
CA GLY A 200 -21.72 0.35 2.06
C GLY A 200 -21.60 0.10 3.57
N MET A 201 -20.40 -0.06 4.10
CA MET A 201 -20.20 -0.16 5.55
C MET A 201 -20.68 1.12 6.24
N MET A 202 -21.46 1.00 7.31
CA MET A 202 -22.05 2.11 8.05
C MET A 202 -22.05 1.81 9.55
N PRO A 203 -22.03 2.85 10.42
CA PRO A 203 -22.26 2.65 11.82
C PRO A 203 -23.61 1.95 12.09
N HIS A 204 -23.68 1.16 13.15
CA HIS A 204 -24.89 0.40 13.52
C HIS A 204 -26.11 1.30 13.73
N ASP A 205 -25.92 2.52 14.19
CA ASP A 205 -26.98 3.49 14.46
C ASP A 205 -27.42 4.30 13.21
N ALA A 206 -26.85 4.04 12.02
CA ALA A 206 -27.12 4.80 10.79
C ALA A 206 -28.61 4.80 10.41
N LYS A 207 -29.35 3.74 10.76
CA LYS A 207 -30.81 3.72 10.58
C LYS A 207 -31.51 4.78 11.44
N ALA A 208 -31.17 4.85 12.72
CA ALA A 208 -31.80 5.79 13.65
C ALA A 208 -31.36 7.23 13.38
N LYS A 209 -30.07 7.44 13.09
CA LYS A 209 -29.49 8.79 12.92
C LYS A 209 -29.75 9.40 11.56
N LEU A 210 -29.66 8.61 10.50
CA LEU A 210 -29.68 9.10 9.11
C LEU A 210 -30.93 8.66 8.33
N GLY A 211 -31.78 7.82 8.92
CA GLY A 211 -32.94 7.26 8.24
C GLY A 211 -32.59 6.27 7.12
N LEU A 212 -31.37 5.71 7.13
CA LEU A 212 -30.90 4.77 6.11
C LEU A 212 -31.48 3.38 6.35
N ASN A 213 -31.77 2.67 5.26
CA ASN A 213 -32.17 1.27 5.35
C ASN A 213 -30.92 0.37 5.34
N VAL A 214 -30.28 0.29 6.51
CA VAL A 214 -29.10 -0.58 6.70
C VAL A 214 -29.53 -1.93 7.29
N THR A 215 -28.81 -2.98 6.89
CA THR A 215 -28.93 -4.32 7.48
C THR A 215 -27.91 -4.48 8.60
N ASP A 216 -28.35 -5.18 9.67
CA ASP A 216 -27.46 -5.54 10.78
C ASP A 216 -26.36 -6.49 10.29
N GLY A 217 -25.10 -6.16 10.58
CA GLY A 217 -23.94 -6.99 10.27
C GLY A 217 -23.80 -8.23 11.16
N GLY A 218 -24.55 -8.30 12.26
CA GLY A 218 -24.44 -9.35 13.27
C GLY A 218 -23.16 -9.24 14.09
N THR A 219 -22.55 -10.38 14.41
CA THR A 219 -21.32 -10.45 15.22
C THR A 219 -20.24 -11.27 14.52
N TRP A 220 -18.97 -10.93 14.81
CA TRP A 220 -17.81 -11.71 14.45
C TRP A 220 -16.93 -11.95 15.69
N ASN A 221 -16.74 -13.21 16.06
CA ASN A 221 -16.02 -13.58 17.29
C ASN A 221 -16.48 -12.82 18.56
N GLY A 222 -17.78 -12.56 18.67
CA GLY A 222 -18.37 -11.82 19.80
C GLY A 222 -18.29 -10.29 19.68
N TYR A 223 -17.67 -9.75 18.63
CA TYR A 223 -17.64 -8.31 18.36
C TYR A 223 -18.82 -7.92 17.46
N THR A 224 -19.40 -6.76 17.75
CA THR A 224 -20.43 -6.16 16.88
C THR A 224 -19.81 -5.78 15.55
N ARG A 225 -20.42 -6.18 14.45
CA ARG A 225 -20.01 -5.80 13.10
C ARG A 225 -20.71 -4.49 12.70
N PRO A 226 -20.07 -3.66 11.85
CA PRO A 226 -20.75 -2.57 11.17
C PRO A 226 -22.04 -3.00 10.49
N ALA A 227 -22.99 -2.08 10.37
CA ALA A 227 -24.15 -2.26 9.53
C ALA A 227 -23.79 -2.09 8.05
N ASN A 228 -24.68 -2.53 7.15
CA ASN A 228 -24.43 -2.47 5.72
C ASN A 228 -25.58 -1.78 4.98
N LEU A 229 -25.24 -0.74 4.22
CA LEU A 229 -26.14 -0.11 3.26
C LEU A 229 -26.07 -0.87 1.93
N SER A 230 -27.24 -1.27 1.41
CA SER A 230 -27.30 -1.94 0.12
C SER A 230 -26.79 -1.05 -1.01
N PRO A 231 -26.00 -1.59 -1.97
CA PRO A 231 -25.61 -0.83 -3.18
C PRO A 231 -26.81 -0.39 -4.03
N THR A 232 -27.99 -0.98 -3.82
CA THR A 232 -29.22 -0.59 -4.50
C THR A 232 -30.08 0.40 -3.70
N ASP A 233 -29.62 0.84 -2.52
CA ASP A 233 -30.29 1.89 -1.76
C ASP A 233 -30.16 3.25 -2.47
N LYS A 234 -31.26 4.01 -2.49
CA LYS A 234 -31.30 5.35 -3.14
C LYS A 234 -30.30 6.36 -2.58
N HIS A 235 -29.77 6.12 -1.40
CA HIS A 235 -28.77 7.00 -0.75
C HIS A 235 -27.33 6.55 -0.99
N PHE A 236 -27.10 5.35 -1.57
CA PHE A 236 -25.78 4.76 -1.71
C PHE A 236 -24.82 5.68 -2.48
N ASP A 237 -25.22 6.12 -3.67
CA ASP A 237 -24.36 6.98 -4.53
C ASP A 237 -24.01 8.29 -3.82
N ARG A 238 -24.98 8.95 -3.18
CA ARG A 238 -24.72 10.18 -2.42
C ARG A 238 -23.71 10.00 -1.29
N ILE A 239 -23.76 8.85 -0.60
CA ILE A 239 -22.81 8.57 0.49
C ILE A 239 -21.46 8.21 -0.08
N ALA A 240 -21.42 7.44 -1.16
CA ALA A 240 -20.18 7.15 -1.89
C ALA A 240 -19.47 8.42 -2.37
N ASP A 241 -20.22 9.40 -2.93
CA ASP A 241 -19.67 10.71 -3.33
C ASP A 241 -19.04 11.51 -2.17
N LEU A 242 -19.49 11.29 -0.93
CA LEU A 242 -18.89 11.93 0.23
C LEU A 242 -17.61 11.25 0.69
N TYR A 243 -17.44 9.98 0.33
CA TYR A 243 -16.26 9.18 0.62
C TYR A 243 -15.11 9.52 -0.36
N TYR A 244 -15.41 9.72 -1.62
CA TYR A 244 -14.44 10.13 -2.66
C TYR A 244 -14.26 11.64 -2.71
#